data_81fd51fd5a524f6a35bed54ef143cbf7
#
_entry.id   81fd51fd5a524f6a35bed54ef143cbf7
#
_cell.length_a   1.000
_cell.length_b   1.000
_cell.length_c   1.000
_cell.angle_alpha   90.00
_cell.angle_beta   90.00
_cell.angle_gamma   90.00
#
_symmetry.space_group_name_H-M   'P 1'
#
loop_
_entity.id
_entity.type
_entity.pdbx_description
1 polymer ?
#
loop_
_entity_poly.entity_id
_entity_poly.type
_entity_poly.pdbx_seq_one_letter_code
_entity_poly.pdbx_strand_id
1 'polypeptide(L)'
;MSNILLNGCDLILDRTFDRIGFNRIDDEVFRKLVKARLAYPTSKAATVEYLKNHFDEDVDLSKIYRYLDKLSDHQHEIVQDISVRHTAKLFGGNIGVLFYDVTTLYFEADYEDDLRKTGFSKEGRHSNPQIILGLLVSLGGYPLAYCIHEGNKYEGHTMLPTINEFVSKYGLENFVVVADSGLMNNANIAELEAHGYKYIIGAKIKNESQEVKNWILEQPKRDCQMVEYDKGGGRRLLVGYTDDRAKKDAYNREKGIRRLEKAYKHGALTKGNINKKGYNKFLSMDGEVKVAINYDRVADDSKWDGLKGYLTNTDIPIQDVYAAYHNLWHVERAFRIAKSKIEIRPMFHFTRKRIEAHICICFVALKVYKELERMLKVSEIKMSVDKVLALAKTITTIQIKLPLNKEVYTQTMLMARHQKIAKLFDEEFWVTR
;
A
#
# COMPACT_ATOMS: atom_id res chain seq x y z
N MET A 1 11.17 32.56 30.76
CA MET A 1 10.73 31.44 29.87
C MET A 1 9.32 31.79 29.41
N SER A 2 9.08 31.80 28.11
CA SER A 2 7.75 32.12 27.55
C SER A 2 6.98 30.87 27.14
N ASN A 3 7.69 29.86 26.62
CA ASN A 3 7.06 28.61 26.20
C ASN A 3 8.04 27.43 26.19
N ILE A 4 7.51 26.20 26.27
CA ILE A 4 8.24 24.94 26.08
C ILE A 4 7.44 24.11 25.09
N LEU A 5 8.03 23.84 23.92
CA LEU A 5 7.40 23.09 22.84
C LEU A 5 7.99 21.68 22.72
N LEU A 6 7.16 20.67 22.58
CA LEU A 6 7.55 19.28 22.27
C LEU A 6 7.49 19.07 20.75
N ASN A 7 8.32 19.79 20.01
CA ASN A 7 8.20 19.95 18.56
C ASN A 7 9.23 19.17 17.72
N GLY A 8 10.02 18.26 18.33
CA GLY A 8 11.03 17.54 17.56
C GLY A 8 10.50 16.71 16.40
N CYS A 9 9.30 16.11 16.53
CA CYS A 9 8.65 15.47 15.39
C CYS A 9 8.33 16.46 14.28
N ASP A 10 7.84 17.64 14.66
CA ASP A 10 7.47 18.70 13.72
C ASP A 10 8.68 19.15 12.91
N LEU A 11 9.81 19.41 13.57
CA LEU A 11 11.05 19.81 12.94
C LEU A 11 11.52 18.80 11.89
N ILE A 12 11.56 17.50 12.24
CA ILE A 12 11.99 16.43 11.34
C ILE A 12 11.02 16.26 10.16
N LEU A 13 9.73 16.25 10.44
CA LEU A 13 8.70 16.04 9.42
C LEU A 13 8.60 17.25 8.48
N ASP A 14 8.76 18.45 9.00
CA ASP A 14 8.77 19.69 8.24
C ASP A 14 9.91 19.69 7.21
N ARG A 15 11.12 19.39 7.66
CA ARG A 15 12.28 19.31 6.77
C ARG A 15 12.15 18.22 5.72
N THR A 16 11.56 17.08 6.10
CA THR A 16 11.31 15.98 5.16
C THR A 16 10.23 16.36 4.14
N PHE A 17 9.18 17.05 4.56
CA PHE A 17 8.12 17.58 3.71
C PHE A 17 8.68 18.57 2.66
N ASP A 18 9.54 19.49 3.11
CA ASP A 18 10.20 20.48 2.24
C ASP A 18 11.16 19.81 1.24
N ARG A 19 11.90 18.80 1.68
CA ARG A 19 12.84 18.04 0.83
C ARG A 19 12.15 17.34 -0.34
N ILE A 20 10.93 16.90 -0.14
CA ILE A 20 10.10 16.31 -1.22
C ILE A 20 9.64 17.41 -2.19
N GLY A 21 9.49 18.63 -1.73
CA GLY A 21 9.00 19.78 -2.49
C GLY A 21 7.55 20.12 -2.19
N PHE A 22 6.96 19.56 -1.13
CA PHE A 22 5.60 19.88 -0.70
C PHE A 22 5.48 21.30 -0.12
N ASN A 23 6.59 21.97 0.23
CA ASN A 23 6.62 23.40 0.57
C ASN A 23 6.10 24.33 -0.56
N ARG A 24 5.95 23.82 -1.79
CA ARG A 24 5.27 24.54 -2.89
C ARG A 24 3.77 24.68 -2.68
N ILE A 25 3.22 23.89 -1.78
CA ILE A 25 1.82 24.02 -1.36
C ILE A 25 1.84 25.05 -0.22
N ASP A 26 1.45 26.29 -0.56
CA ASP A 26 1.37 27.38 0.40
C ASP A 26 0.09 27.25 1.24
N ASP A 27 0.03 26.20 2.05
CA ASP A 27 -1.11 25.87 2.89
C ASP A 27 -0.66 25.26 4.23
N GLU A 28 -0.59 26.12 5.24
CA GLU A 28 -0.17 25.74 6.58
C GLU A 28 -1.10 24.71 7.24
N VAL A 29 -2.40 24.78 6.99
CA VAL A 29 -3.35 23.82 7.58
C VAL A 29 -3.12 22.43 7.01
N PHE A 30 -2.89 22.35 5.70
CA PHE A 30 -2.53 21.10 5.04
C PHE A 30 -1.25 20.51 5.64
N ARG A 31 -0.19 21.31 5.71
CA ARG A 31 1.10 20.93 6.28
C ARG A 31 0.96 20.38 7.70
N LYS A 32 0.23 21.09 8.57
CA LYS A 32 -0.05 20.68 9.95
C LYS A 32 -0.82 19.36 10.03
N LEU A 33 -1.84 19.18 9.20
CA LEU A 33 -2.63 17.96 9.18
C LEU A 33 -1.82 16.75 8.70
N VAL A 34 -0.93 16.92 7.73
CA VAL A 34 -0.01 15.86 7.27
C VAL A 34 0.97 15.46 8.37
N LYS A 35 1.61 16.45 9.01
CA LYS A 35 2.56 16.20 10.11
C LYS A 35 1.89 15.53 11.31
N ALA A 36 0.74 16.06 11.72
CA ALA A 36 -0.04 15.46 12.81
C ALA A 36 -0.44 14.01 12.52
N ARG A 37 -0.79 13.70 11.26
CA ARG A 37 -1.12 12.33 10.85
C ARG A 37 0.03 11.35 10.98
N LEU A 38 1.27 11.81 10.91
CA LEU A 38 2.48 11.01 11.12
C LEU A 38 2.93 10.95 12.58
N ALA A 39 2.92 12.10 13.26
CA ALA A 39 3.39 12.21 14.63
C ALA A 39 2.38 11.64 15.63
N TYR A 40 1.08 11.88 15.39
CA TYR A 40 -0.01 11.51 16.29
C TYR A 40 -1.26 11.15 15.48
N PRO A 41 -1.26 9.98 14.83
CA PRO A 41 -2.39 9.53 14.03
C PRO A 41 -3.62 9.32 14.92
N THR A 42 -4.65 10.15 14.71
CA THR A 42 -5.86 10.16 15.53
C THR A 42 -7.02 10.87 14.83
N SER A 43 -8.17 11.02 15.52
CA SER A 43 -9.32 11.79 15.04
C SER A 43 -8.97 13.28 14.86
N LYS A 44 -9.78 14.01 14.08
CA LYS A 44 -9.57 15.46 13.91
C LYS A 44 -9.76 16.24 15.20
N ALA A 45 -10.68 15.79 16.07
CA ALA A 45 -10.86 16.39 17.39
C ALA A 45 -9.59 16.24 18.25
N ALA A 46 -9.04 15.04 18.36
CA ALA A 46 -7.80 14.81 19.09
C ALA A 46 -6.57 15.45 18.41
N THR A 47 -6.62 15.68 17.08
CA THR A 47 -5.58 16.47 16.39
C THR A 47 -5.58 17.93 16.86
N VAL A 48 -6.74 18.53 17.10
CA VAL A 48 -6.85 19.89 17.65
C VAL A 48 -6.22 19.96 19.05
N GLU A 49 -6.52 19.00 19.91
CA GLU A 49 -5.91 18.91 21.25
C GLU A 49 -4.38 18.71 21.15
N TYR A 50 -3.92 17.88 20.23
CA TYR A 50 -2.50 17.70 19.99
C TYR A 50 -1.80 19.01 19.58
N LEU A 51 -2.38 19.76 18.63
CA LEU A 51 -1.83 21.05 18.20
C LEU A 51 -1.79 22.06 19.35
N LYS A 52 -2.85 22.13 20.16
CA LYS A 52 -2.89 23.01 21.32
C LYS A 52 -1.85 22.64 22.38
N ASN A 53 -1.78 21.38 22.76
CA ASN A 53 -0.93 20.92 23.87
C ASN A 53 0.56 20.89 23.53
N HIS A 54 0.92 20.72 22.26
CA HIS A 54 2.33 20.57 21.85
C HIS A 54 2.92 21.82 21.18
N PHE A 55 2.06 22.66 20.58
CA PHE A 55 2.50 23.83 19.81
C PHE A 55 1.88 25.14 20.28
N ASP A 56 1.04 25.10 21.30
CA ASP A 56 0.28 26.27 21.76
C ASP A 56 -0.60 26.91 20.65
N GLU A 57 -1.07 26.07 19.74
CA GLU A 57 -1.89 26.48 18.61
C GLU A 57 -3.38 26.21 18.91
N ASP A 58 -4.14 27.28 19.01
CA ASP A 58 -5.59 27.19 19.18
C ASP A 58 -6.28 27.10 17.80
N VAL A 59 -6.52 25.87 17.36
CA VAL A 59 -7.19 25.58 16.08
C VAL A 59 -8.61 25.09 16.36
N ASP A 60 -9.59 25.79 15.84
CA ASP A 60 -10.98 25.37 15.93
C ASP A 60 -11.25 24.12 15.05
N LEU A 61 -11.89 23.11 15.62
CA LEU A 61 -12.28 21.88 14.94
C LEU A 61 -13.18 22.16 13.71
N SER A 62 -14.10 23.14 13.83
CA SER A 62 -14.95 23.52 12.70
C SER A 62 -14.17 24.13 11.54
N LYS A 63 -13.04 24.80 11.84
CA LYS A 63 -12.12 25.31 10.83
C LYS A 63 -11.46 24.16 10.06
N ILE A 64 -11.06 23.08 10.74
CA ILE A 64 -10.51 21.88 10.09
C ILE A 64 -11.54 21.23 9.18
N TYR A 65 -12.79 21.04 9.64
CA TYR A 65 -13.82 20.44 8.80
C TYR A 65 -14.17 21.30 7.58
N ARG A 66 -14.30 22.63 7.75
CA ARG A 66 -14.48 23.56 6.63
C ARG A 66 -13.29 23.53 5.67
N TYR A 67 -12.11 23.36 6.18
CA TYR A 67 -10.90 23.18 5.37
C TYR A 67 -10.97 21.90 4.53
N LEU A 68 -11.32 20.77 5.14
CA LEU A 68 -11.49 19.50 4.40
C LEU A 68 -12.57 19.59 3.30
N ASP A 69 -13.63 20.35 3.53
CA ASP A 69 -14.68 20.60 2.52
C ASP A 69 -14.20 21.47 1.36
N LYS A 70 -13.14 22.25 1.57
CA LYS A 70 -12.53 23.17 0.58
C LYS A 70 -11.24 22.62 -0.03
N LEU A 71 -10.69 21.53 0.53
CA LEU A 71 -9.49 20.90 -0.02
C LEU A 71 -9.83 20.45 -1.44
N SER A 72 -9.47 21.31 -2.38
CA SER A 72 -10.01 21.29 -3.74
C SER A 72 -9.55 20.08 -4.53
N ASP A 73 -10.29 19.76 -5.58
CA ASP A 73 -9.96 18.74 -6.56
C ASP A 73 -8.53 18.93 -7.14
N HIS A 74 -8.05 20.17 -7.22
CA HIS A 74 -6.67 20.48 -7.64
C HIS A 74 -5.58 20.03 -6.67
N GLN A 75 -5.86 19.91 -5.38
CA GLN A 75 -4.84 19.48 -4.41
C GLN A 75 -4.38 18.05 -4.67
N HIS A 76 -5.29 17.16 -5.08
CA HIS A 76 -4.97 15.80 -5.49
C HIS A 76 -3.93 15.76 -6.61
N GLU A 77 -4.11 16.58 -7.64
CA GLU A 77 -3.18 16.67 -8.77
C GLU A 77 -1.82 17.25 -8.37
N ILE A 78 -1.82 18.32 -7.58
CA ILE A 78 -0.59 18.99 -7.11
C ILE A 78 0.27 18.02 -6.27
N VAL A 79 -0.34 17.29 -5.33
CA VAL A 79 0.43 16.37 -4.48
C VAL A 79 0.99 15.19 -5.26
N GLN A 80 0.27 14.70 -6.26
CA GLN A 80 0.76 13.64 -7.14
C GLN A 80 1.90 14.13 -8.02
N ASP A 81 1.78 15.33 -8.62
CA ASP A 81 2.84 15.93 -9.45
C ASP A 81 4.14 16.08 -8.65
N ILE A 82 4.08 16.65 -7.45
CA ILE A 82 5.24 16.78 -6.55
C ILE A 82 5.82 15.39 -6.22
N SER A 83 4.96 14.41 -5.90
CA SER A 83 5.40 13.06 -5.55
C SER A 83 6.10 12.38 -6.72
N VAL A 84 5.58 12.51 -7.93
CA VAL A 84 6.16 11.93 -9.16
C VAL A 84 7.50 12.58 -9.48
N ARG A 85 7.57 13.92 -9.51
CA ARG A 85 8.83 14.65 -9.79
C ARG A 85 9.93 14.33 -8.78
N HIS A 86 9.59 14.29 -7.50
CA HIS A 86 10.54 13.88 -6.47
C HIS A 86 11.03 12.45 -6.69
N THR A 87 10.12 11.50 -6.99
CA THR A 87 10.49 10.11 -7.23
C THR A 87 11.34 9.96 -8.48
N ALA A 88 10.97 10.59 -9.58
CA ALA A 88 11.77 10.60 -10.80
C ALA A 88 13.20 11.10 -10.55
N LYS A 89 13.34 12.20 -9.80
CA LYS A 89 14.65 12.73 -9.41
C LYS A 89 15.50 11.72 -8.62
N LEU A 90 14.88 10.89 -7.76
CA LEU A 90 15.59 9.86 -7.00
C LEU A 90 16.12 8.72 -7.90
N PHE A 91 15.47 8.49 -9.04
CA PHE A 91 15.81 7.43 -10.00
C PHE A 91 16.44 7.94 -11.31
N GLY A 92 17.09 9.11 -11.26
CA GLY A 92 17.84 9.63 -12.42
C GLY A 92 16.94 10.14 -13.56
N GLY A 93 15.71 10.51 -13.26
CA GLY A 93 14.78 11.14 -14.22
C GLY A 93 13.71 10.20 -14.78
N ASN A 94 13.83 8.88 -14.59
CA ASN A 94 12.88 7.90 -15.14
C ASN A 94 12.22 7.04 -14.06
N ILE A 95 10.94 6.69 -14.28
CA ILE A 95 10.19 5.75 -13.47
C ILE A 95 9.99 4.48 -14.29
N GLY A 96 10.94 3.56 -14.21
CA GLY A 96 10.97 2.35 -15.04
C GLY A 96 10.02 1.23 -14.58
N VAL A 97 9.46 1.30 -13.37
CA VAL A 97 8.56 0.26 -12.85
C VAL A 97 7.40 0.88 -12.11
N LEU A 98 6.20 0.42 -12.43
CA LEU A 98 4.94 0.80 -11.82
C LEU A 98 4.30 -0.41 -11.13
N PHE A 99 4.21 -0.39 -9.81
CA PHE A 99 3.46 -1.39 -9.05
C PHE A 99 2.07 -0.85 -8.75
N TYR A 100 1.05 -1.59 -9.12
CA TYR A 100 -0.34 -1.24 -8.80
C TYR A 100 -0.99 -2.33 -7.97
N ASP A 101 -1.68 -1.93 -6.92
CA ASP A 101 -2.55 -2.77 -6.13
C ASP A 101 -3.69 -1.95 -5.54
N VAL A 102 -4.73 -2.64 -5.06
CA VAL A 102 -5.89 -2.01 -4.43
C VAL A 102 -6.16 -2.57 -3.05
N THR A 103 -6.78 -1.75 -2.22
CA THR A 103 -7.27 -2.16 -0.92
C THR A 103 -8.66 -1.61 -0.65
N THR A 104 -9.42 -2.27 0.21
CA THR A 104 -10.72 -1.78 0.68
C THR A 104 -10.55 -0.99 1.98
N LEU A 105 -11.28 0.11 2.09
CA LEU A 105 -11.42 0.91 3.30
C LEU A 105 -12.90 0.93 3.66
N TYR A 106 -13.26 0.30 4.78
CA TYR A 106 -14.65 0.21 5.24
C TYR A 106 -15.02 1.38 6.15
N PHE A 107 -16.32 1.62 6.26
CA PHE A 107 -16.93 2.61 7.13
C PHE A 107 -17.75 1.92 8.21
N GLU A 108 -17.68 2.43 9.41
CA GLU A 108 -18.59 2.03 10.50
C GLU A 108 -19.92 2.81 10.34
N ALA A 109 -20.68 2.45 9.30
CA ALA A 109 -21.96 3.05 8.94
C ALA A 109 -22.83 2.01 8.26
N ASP A 110 -24.16 2.19 8.33
CA ASP A 110 -25.14 1.25 7.80
C ASP A 110 -25.76 1.73 6.48
N TYR A 111 -25.38 2.89 5.96
CA TYR A 111 -25.94 3.45 4.74
C TYR A 111 -24.89 3.64 3.64
N GLU A 112 -25.34 3.40 2.42
CA GLU A 112 -24.58 3.58 1.18
C GLU A 112 -24.85 4.94 0.56
N ASP A 113 -23.94 5.39 -0.29
CA ASP A 113 -24.11 6.52 -1.20
C ASP A 113 -23.52 6.19 -2.59
N ASP A 114 -23.25 7.18 -3.40
CA ASP A 114 -22.66 7.01 -4.75
C ASP A 114 -21.22 6.45 -4.72
N LEU A 115 -20.46 6.69 -3.65
CA LEU A 115 -19.08 6.23 -3.48
C LEU A 115 -18.96 5.03 -2.51
N ARG A 116 -19.64 5.11 -1.36
CA ARG A 116 -19.61 4.07 -0.33
C ARG A 116 -20.63 2.99 -0.65
N LYS A 117 -20.16 1.83 -1.05
CA LYS A 117 -20.97 0.67 -1.44
C LYS A 117 -20.54 -0.57 -0.67
N THR A 118 -21.47 -1.44 -0.36
CA THR A 118 -21.13 -2.79 0.10
C THR A 118 -20.54 -3.61 -1.04
N GLY A 119 -19.53 -4.44 -0.73
CA GLY A 119 -18.82 -5.19 -1.75
C GLY A 119 -17.98 -6.30 -1.17
N PHE A 120 -17.11 -6.86 -2.00
CA PHE A 120 -16.16 -7.87 -1.54
C PHE A 120 -15.14 -7.22 -0.60
N SER A 121 -15.13 -7.65 0.65
CA SER A 121 -14.18 -7.16 1.65
C SER A 121 -13.06 -8.20 1.87
N LYS A 122 -11.82 -7.78 1.64
CA LYS A 122 -10.62 -8.60 1.97
C LYS A 122 -10.49 -8.86 3.49
N GLU A 123 -11.25 -8.14 4.31
CA GLU A 123 -11.21 -8.20 5.77
C GLU A 123 -12.43 -8.89 6.39
N GLY A 124 -13.32 -9.44 5.56
CA GLY A 124 -14.52 -10.16 6.02
C GLY A 124 -15.67 -9.25 6.48
N ARG A 125 -15.57 -7.93 6.26
CA ARG A 125 -16.62 -6.95 6.62
C ARG A 125 -17.56 -6.69 5.44
N HIS A 126 -18.28 -7.73 5.03
CA HIS A 126 -19.12 -7.69 3.84
C HIS A 126 -20.41 -6.87 3.97
N SER A 127 -20.85 -6.60 5.21
CA SER A 127 -22.04 -5.80 5.51
C SER A 127 -21.74 -4.29 5.63
N ASN A 128 -20.48 -3.89 5.78
CA ASN A 128 -20.12 -2.51 5.91
C ASN A 128 -19.89 -1.86 4.54
N PRO A 129 -20.44 -0.65 4.29
CA PRO A 129 -20.05 0.14 3.14
C PRO A 129 -18.54 0.39 3.12
N GLN A 130 -17.96 0.36 1.95
CA GLN A 130 -16.52 0.53 1.74
C GLN A 130 -16.24 1.37 0.50
N ILE A 131 -15.00 1.76 0.32
CA ILE A 131 -14.43 2.29 -0.92
C ILE A 131 -13.26 1.41 -1.33
N ILE A 132 -12.89 1.46 -2.60
CA ILE A 132 -11.67 0.85 -3.10
C ILE A 132 -10.65 1.95 -3.31
N LEU A 133 -9.50 1.82 -2.66
CA LEU A 133 -8.34 2.69 -2.84
C LEU A 133 -7.30 1.96 -3.68
N GLY A 134 -7.04 2.48 -4.88
CA GLY A 134 -5.92 2.07 -5.73
C GLY A 134 -4.69 2.90 -5.43
N LEU A 135 -3.52 2.28 -5.42
CA LEU A 135 -2.23 2.93 -5.18
C LEU A 135 -1.22 2.51 -6.23
N LEU A 136 -0.61 3.50 -6.86
CA LEU A 136 0.50 3.34 -7.79
C LEU A 136 1.80 3.73 -7.08
N VAL A 137 2.76 2.82 -7.05
CA VAL A 137 4.07 3.05 -6.42
C VAL A 137 5.20 2.66 -7.36
N SER A 138 6.37 3.29 -7.17
CA SER A 138 7.61 2.92 -7.85
C SER A 138 8.44 1.92 -7.04
N LEU A 139 9.61 1.57 -7.55
CA LEU A 139 10.64 0.86 -6.79
C LEU A 139 10.88 1.53 -5.42
N GLY A 140 11.12 0.71 -4.40
CA GLY A 140 11.24 1.19 -3.02
C GLY A 140 9.91 1.55 -2.34
N GLY A 141 8.78 1.45 -3.06
CA GLY A 141 7.45 1.72 -2.54
C GLY A 141 7.13 3.21 -2.37
N TYR A 142 7.71 4.06 -3.21
CA TYR A 142 7.37 5.49 -3.23
C TYR A 142 6.00 5.68 -3.87
N PRO A 143 5.02 6.24 -3.16
CA PRO A 143 3.71 6.50 -3.74
C PRO A 143 3.84 7.54 -4.86
N LEU A 144 3.22 7.25 -6.00
CA LEU A 144 3.20 8.09 -7.19
C LEU A 144 1.84 8.72 -7.37
N ALA A 145 0.80 7.89 -7.37
CA ALA A 145 -0.58 8.30 -7.55
C ALA A 145 -1.52 7.39 -6.76
N TYR A 146 -2.72 7.86 -6.52
CA TYR A 146 -3.81 7.09 -5.95
C TYR A 146 -5.11 7.38 -6.69
N CYS A 147 -6.04 6.44 -6.61
CA CYS A 147 -7.40 6.61 -7.14
C CYS A 147 -8.41 6.03 -6.15
N ILE A 148 -9.60 6.58 -6.16
CA ILE A 148 -10.70 6.18 -5.27
C ILE A 148 -11.86 5.70 -6.14
N HIS A 149 -12.36 4.49 -5.88
CA HIS A 149 -13.47 3.90 -6.59
C HIS A 149 -14.59 3.49 -5.64
N GLU A 150 -15.76 3.31 -6.19
CA GLU A 150 -16.93 2.78 -5.47
C GLU A 150 -16.61 1.41 -4.86
N GLY A 151 -17.17 1.16 -3.67
CA GLY A 151 -16.83 -0.02 -2.88
C GLY A 151 -17.22 -1.36 -3.50
N ASN A 152 -18.13 -1.37 -4.46
CA ASN A 152 -18.59 -2.56 -5.18
C ASN A 152 -17.93 -2.75 -6.56
N LYS A 153 -17.06 -1.83 -6.97
CA LYS A 153 -16.38 -1.93 -8.26
C LYS A 153 -15.46 -3.17 -8.30
N TYR A 154 -15.46 -3.88 -9.41
CA TYR A 154 -14.55 -5.00 -9.58
C TYR A 154 -13.09 -4.50 -9.67
N GLU A 155 -12.22 -5.03 -8.82
CA GLU A 155 -10.82 -4.56 -8.70
C GLU A 155 -10.07 -4.57 -10.05
N GLY A 156 -10.33 -5.57 -10.90
CA GLY A 156 -9.74 -5.66 -12.24
C GLY A 156 -10.09 -4.50 -13.19
N HIS A 157 -11.16 -3.75 -12.92
CA HIS A 157 -11.54 -2.58 -13.73
C HIS A 157 -10.95 -1.26 -13.24
N THR A 158 -10.12 -1.30 -12.19
CA THR A 158 -9.54 -0.09 -11.60
C THR A 158 -8.14 0.23 -12.13
N MET A 159 -7.39 -0.80 -12.53
CA MET A 159 -5.97 -0.68 -12.84
C MET A 159 -5.71 0.11 -14.13
N LEU A 160 -6.29 -0.30 -15.23
CA LEU A 160 -5.98 0.26 -16.55
C LEU A 160 -6.35 1.74 -16.68
N PRO A 161 -7.56 2.19 -16.27
CA PRO A 161 -7.87 3.61 -16.30
C PRO A 161 -6.84 4.44 -15.50
N THR A 162 -6.42 3.94 -14.34
CA THR A 162 -5.44 4.63 -13.49
C THR A 162 -4.05 4.70 -14.15
N ILE A 163 -3.60 3.61 -14.76
CA ILE A 163 -2.30 3.57 -15.44
C ILE A 163 -2.33 4.43 -16.69
N ASN A 164 -3.38 4.35 -17.52
CA ASN A 164 -3.52 5.14 -18.74
C ASN A 164 -3.50 6.64 -18.46
N GLU A 165 -4.28 7.07 -17.46
CA GLU A 165 -4.29 8.46 -17.01
C GLU A 165 -2.91 8.91 -16.54
N PHE A 166 -2.27 8.08 -15.72
CA PHE A 166 -0.94 8.37 -15.17
C PHE A 166 0.13 8.46 -16.27
N VAL A 167 0.19 7.49 -17.16
CA VAL A 167 1.16 7.44 -18.26
C VAL A 167 0.96 8.62 -19.21
N SER A 168 -0.28 8.92 -19.58
CA SER A 168 -0.61 10.06 -20.44
C SER A 168 -0.22 11.40 -19.81
N LYS A 169 -0.53 11.57 -18.50
CA LYS A 169 -0.25 12.81 -17.76
C LYS A 169 1.24 13.11 -17.63
N TYR A 170 2.06 12.08 -17.41
CA TYR A 170 3.50 12.26 -17.14
C TYR A 170 4.41 11.89 -18.32
N GLY A 171 3.83 11.50 -19.46
CA GLY A 171 4.59 11.15 -20.66
C GLY A 171 5.60 10.02 -20.41
N LEU A 172 5.19 8.98 -19.65
CA LEU A 172 6.11 7.90 -19.31
C LEU A 172 6.38 7.01 -20.50
N GLU A 173 7.65 6.77 -20.75
CA GLU A 173 8.17 5.83 -21.74
C GLU A 173 9.01 4.75 -21.06
N ASN A 174 9.10 3.57 -21.66
CA ASN A 174 9.98 2.48 -21.19
C ASN A 174 9.77 2.07 -19.73
N PHE A 175 8.52 1.83 -19.35
CA PHE A 175 8.16 1.32 -18.02
C PHE A 175 7.56 -0.09 -18.10
N VAL A 176 7.58 -0.78 -16.97
CA VAL A 176 6.97 -2.10 -16.78
C VAL A 176 5.89 -2.02 -15.71
N VAL A 177 4.69 -2.48 -16.04
CA VAL A 177 3.59 -2.61 -15.07
C VAL A 177 3.72 -3.94 -14.32
N VAL A 178 3.74 -3.88 -13.01
CA VAL A 178 3.78 -5.08 -12.16
C VAL A 178 2.51 -5.13 -11.31
N ALA A 179 1.74 -6.23 -11.43
CA ALA A 179 0.48 -6.38 -10.72
C ALA A 179 0.22 -7.84 -10.30
N ASP A 180 -0.65 -8.03 -9.29
CA ASP A 180 -1.03 -9.38 -8.86
C ASP A 180 -2.09 -10.00 -9.81
N SER A 181 -2.13 -11.32 -9.81
CA SER A 181 -3.08 -12.13 -10.59
C SER A 181 -4.56 -11.83 -10.30
N GLY A 182 -4.86 -11.28 -9.13
CA GLY A 182 -6.22 -10.88 -8.73
C GLY A 182 -6.79 -9.76 -9.59
N LEU A 183 -5.93 -8.83 -10.01
CA LEU A 183 -6.28 -7.66 -10.81
C LEU A 183 -6.38 -7.98 -12.33
N MET A 184 -5.93 -9.17 -12.76
CA MET A 184 -5.73 -9.48 -14.16
C MET A 184 -6.76 -10.47 -14.69
N ASN A 185 -7.26 -10.15 -15.86
CA ASN A 185 -8.03 -11.01 -16.75
C ASN A 185 -7.53 -10.85 -18.19
N ASN A 186 -8.00 -11.68 -19.10
CA ASN A 186 -7.55 -11.66 -20.49
C ASN A 186 -7.83 -10.32 -21.20
N ALA A 187 -8.91 -9.63 -20.85
CA ALA A 187 -9.24 -8.32 -21.42
C ALA A 187 -8.22 -7.26 -20.98
N ASN A 188 -7.86 -7.25 -19.71
CA ASN A 188 -6.84 -6.31 -19.18
C ASN A 188 -5.46 -6.57 -19.84
N ILE A 189 -5.10 -7.84 -20.07
CA ILE A 189 -3.84 -8.18 -20.76
C ILE A 189 -3.85 -7.66 -22.19
N ALA A 190 -4.94 -7.91 -22.94
CA ALA A 190 -5.10 -7.45 -24.30
C ALA A 190 -5.05 -5.91 -24.40
N GLU A 191 -5.62 -5.21 -23.43
CA GLU A 191 -5.60 -3.76 -23.37
C GLU A 191 -4.20 -3.20 -23.04
N LEU A 192 -3.44 -3.82 -22.11
CA LEU A 192 -2.04 -3.47 -21.87
C LEU A 192 -1.21 -3.60 -23.16
N GLU A 193 -1.41 -4.67 -23.91
CA GLU A 193 -0.70 -4.93 -25.16
C GLU A 193 -1.12 -3.97 -26.27
N ALA A 194 -2.41 -3.64 -26.37
CA ALA A 194 -2.90 -2.67 -27.33
C ALA A 194 -2.30 -1.27 -27.13
N HIS A 195 -1.98 -0.90 -25.86
CA HIS A 195 -1.26 0.32 -25.54
C HIS A 195 0.28 0.19 -25.64
N GLY A 196 0.80 -0.98 -26.00
CA GLY A 196 2.24 -1.23 -26.08
C GLY A 196 2.94 -1.32 -24.71
N TYR A 197 2.19 -1.47 -23.61
CA TYR A 197 2.77 -1.52 -22.28
C TYR A 197 3.46 -2.85 -22.03
N LYS A 198 4.64 -2.76 -21.43
CA LYS A 198 5.34 -3.93 -20.88
C LYS A 198 4.78 -4.27 -19.50
N TYR A 199 4.65 -5.58 -19.22
CA TYR A 199 4.07 -6.03 -17.96
C TYR A 199 4.74 -7.28 -17.38
N ILE A 200 4.63 -7.43 -16.07
CA ILE A 200 4.96 -8.66 -15.31
C ILE A 200 3.80 -8.88 -14.33
N ILE A 201 3.04 -9.95 -14.50
CA ILE A 201 1.85 -10.24 -13.72
C ILE A 201 1.86 -11.65 -13.16
N GLY A 202 1.20 -11.87 -12.03
CA GLY A 202 1.00 -13.21 -11.51
C GLY A 202 0.11 -14.04 -12.42
N ALA A 203 0.55 -15.23 -12.82
CA ALA A 203 -0.23 -16.14 -13.67
C ALA A 203 -1.06 -17.13 -12.86
N LYS A 204 -2.31 -17.36 -13.28
CA LYS A 204 -3.20 -18.39 -12.73
C LYS A 204 -2.93 -19.75 -13.40
N ILE A 205 -1.76 -20.33 -13.15
CA ILE A 205 -1.27 -21.54 -13.84
C ILE A 205 -2.23 -22.73 -13.82
N LYS A 206 -3.05 -22.86 -12.80
CA LYS A 206 -4.10 -23.90 -12.72
C LYS A 206 -5.27 -23.66 -13.69
N ASN A 207 -5.37 -22.47 -14.28
CA ASN A 207 -6.41 -22.10 -15.24
C ASN A 207 -5.91 -22.14 -16.71
N GLU A 208 -4.66 -22.51 -16.93
CA GLU A 208 -4.07 -22.63 -18.26
C GLU A 208 -4.72 -23.79 -19.06
N SER A 209 -4.42 -23.85 -20.37
CA SER A 209 -4.82 -24.98 -21.22
C SER A 209 -4.28 -26.30 -20.68
N GLN A 210 -4.88 -27.43 -21.07
CA GLN A 210 -4.42 -28.73 -20.59
C GLN A 210 -2.99 -29.03 -21.04
N GLU A 211 -2.62 -28.61 -22.24
CA GLU A 211 -1.26 -28.70 -22.77
C GLU A 211 -0.25 -27.98 -21.86
N VAL A 212 -0.50 -26.73 -21.56
CA VAL A 212 0.37 -25.93 -20.68
C VAL A 212 0.43 -26.51 -19.27
N LYS A 213 -0.69 -26.99 -18.74
CA LYS A 213 -0.72 -27.67 -17.43
C LYS A 213 0.16 -28.92 -17.40
N ASN A 214 0.05 -29.75 -18.42
CA ASN A 214 0.86 -30.97 -18.53
C ASN A 214 2.35 -30.59 -18.61
N TRP A 215 2.70 -29.66 -19.47
CA TRP A 215 4.07 -29.15 -19.55
C TRP A 215 4.59 -28.65 -18.21
N ILE A 216 3.80 -27.85 -17.46
CA ILE A 216 4.20 -27.35 -16.14
C ILE A 216 4.49 -28.49 -15.16
N LEU A 217 3.62 -29.51 -15.14
CA LEU A 217 3.72 -30.62 -14.18
C LEU A 217 4.85 -31.61 -14.53
N GLU A 218 5.29 -31.63 -15.78
CA GLU A 218 6.44 -32.43 -16.26
C GLU A 218 7.80 -31.79 -15.94
N GLN A 219 7.80 -30.47 -15.60
CA GLN A 219 9.05 -29.79 -15.27
C GLN A 219 9.64 -30.29 -13.93
N PRO A 220 10.98 -30.41 -13.84
CA PRO A 220 11.62 -30.82 -12.61
C PRO A 220 11.40 -29.76 -11.52
N LYS A 221 10.97 -30.21 -10.34
CA LYS A 221 10.75 -29.35 -9.19
C LYS A 221 12.04 -29.25 -8.37
N ARG A 222 12.88 -28.29 -8.71
CA ARG A 222 14.10 -27.98 -7.97
C ARG A 222 13.97 -26.62 -7.30
N ASP A 223 14.43 -26.53 -6.07
CA ASP A 223 14.32 -25.29 -5.29
C ASP A 223 14.94 -24.10 -6.02
N CYS A 224 14.23 -22.98 -6.03
CA CYS A 224 14.61 -21.74 -6.71
C CYS A 224 14.82 -21.85 -8.23
N GLN A 225 14.40 -22.95 -8.88
CA GLN A 225 14.45 -23.10 -10.31
C GLN A 225 13.24 -22.44 -10.98
N MET A 226 13.51 -21.76 -12.10
CA MET A 226 12.48 -21.22 -12.99
C MET A 226 12.60 -21.81 -14.38
N VAL A 227 11.48 -22.08 -15.00
CA VAL A 227 11.35 -22.54 -16.38
C VAL A 227 10.46 -21.59 -17.16
N GLU A 228 10.64 -21.57 -18.47
CA GLU A 228 9.93 -20.68 -19.37
C GLU A 228 9.17 -21.47 -20.43
N TYR A 229 7.93 -21.05 -20.67
CA TYR A 229 7.08 -21.52 -21.76
C TYR A 229 6.71 -20.34 -22.66
N ASP A 230 7.00 -20.46 -23.96
CA ASP A 230 6.59 -19.47 -24.95
C ASP A 230 5.09 -19.66 -25.27
N LYS A 231 4.31 -18.63 -24.98
CA LYS A 231 2.87 -18.63 -25.27
C LYS A 231 2.53 -18.07 -26.65
N GLY A 232 3.54 -17.68 -27.42
CA GLY A 232 3.36 -16.98 -28.69
C GLY A 232 2.97 -15.51 -28.53
N GLY A 233 3.09 -14.74 -29.61
CA GLY A 233 2.75 -13.33 -29.62
C GLY A 233 3.64 -12.46 -28.71
N GLY A 234 4.86 -12.89 -28.41
CA GLY A 234 5.78 -12.20 -27.51
C GLY A 234 5.45 -12.37 -26.02
N ARG A 235 4.54 -13.28 -25.67
CA ARG A 235 4.18 -13.61 -24.28
C ARG A 235 4.99 -14.78 -23.77
N ARG A 236 5.54 -14.63 -22.57
CA ARG A 236 6.33 -15.66 -21.88
C ARG A 236 5.66 -16.04 -20.57
N LEU A 237 5.41 -17.32 -20.33
CA LEU A 237 4.97 -17.84 -19.05
C LEU A 237 6.17 -18.39 -18.30
N LEU A 238 6.53 -17.78 -17.21
CA LEU A 238 7.58 -18.22 -16.32
C LEU A 238 6.96 -18.98 -15.16
N VAL A 239 7.48 -20.17 -14.85
CA VAL A 239 7.00 -20.98 -13.72
C VAL A 239 8.18 -21.27 -12.81
N GLY A 240 8.06 -20.84 -11.56
CA GLY A 240 9.04 -21.07 -10.52
C GLY A 240 8.55 -22.08 -9.50
N TYR A 241 9.49 -22.83 -8.92
CA TYR A 241 9.26 -23.71 -7.79
C TYR A 241 10.12 -23.31 -6.60
N THR A 242 9.57 -23.35 -5.38
CA THR A 242 10.33 -23.22 -4.14
C THR A 242 9.84 -24.19 -3.08
N ASP A 243 10.78 -24.80 -2.33
CA ASP A 243 10.50 -25.74 -1.25
C ASP A 243 9.69 -25.09 -0.12
N ASP A 244 10.01 -23.86 0.24
CA ASP A 244 9.30 -23.15 1.31
C ASP A 244 7.82 -22.90 0.95
N ARG A 245 7.55 -22.58 -0.35
CA ARG A 245 6.20 -22.46 -0.83
C ARG A 245 5.49 -23.81 -0.83
N ALA A 246 6.16 -24.87 -1.26
CA ALA A 246 5.59 -26.22 -1.26
C ALA A 246 5.18 -26.66 0.15
N LYS A 247 6.07 -26.46 1.12
CA LYS A 247 5.76 -26.73 2.55
C LYS A 247 4.56 -25.92 3.05
N LYS A 248 4.49 -24.63 2.68
CA LYS A 248 3.39 -23.76 3.06
C LYS A 248 2.07 -24.19 2.41
N ASP A 249 2.09 -24.54 1.14
CA ASP A 249 0.92 -24.97 0.38
C ASP A 249 0.38 -26.29 0.96
N ALA A 250 1.27 -27.26 1.23
CA ALA A 250 0.93 -28.54 1.86
C ALA A 250 0.34 -28.33 3.26
N TYR A 251 0.98 -27.52 4.12
CA TYR A 251 0.49 -27.20 5.45
C TYR A 251 -0.90 -26.56 5.44
N ASN A 252 -1.12 -25.60 4.55
CA ASN A 252 -2.41 -24.91 4.43
C ASN A 252 -3.50 -25.86 3.96
N ARG A 253 -3.19 -26.74 2.99
CA ARG A 253 -4.12 -27.77 2.48
C ARG A 253 -4.49 -28.74 3.59
N GLU A 254 -3.53 -29.28 4.31
CA GLU A 254 -3.78 -30.18 5.44
C GLU A 254 -4.66 -29.54 6.52
N LYS A 255 -4.37 -28.28 6.89
CA LYS A 255 -5.18 -27.51 7.84
C LYS A 255 -6.64 -27.34 7.33
N GLY A 256 -6.79 -27.12 6.03
CA GLY A 256 -8.12 -27.02 5.40
C GLY A 256 -8.87 -28.34 5.41
N ILE A 257 -8.18 -29.44 5.09
CA ILE A 257 -8.77 -30.79 5.11
C ILE A 257 -9.20 -31.16 6.53
N ARG A 258 -8.36 -30.96 7.56
CA ARG A 258 -8.75 -31.21 8.96
C ARG A 258 -10.02 -30.45 9.37
N ARG A 259 -10.23 -29.23 8.87
CA ARG A 259 -11.48 -28.48 9.11
C ARG A 259 -12.68 -29.14 8.43
N LEU A 260 -12.53 -29.62 7.19
CA LEU A 260 -13.57 -30.34 6.48
C LEU A 260 -13.89 -31.67 7.16
N GLU A 261 -12.90 -32.43 7.58
CA GLU A 261 -13.07 -33.70 8.33
C GLU A 261 -13.82 -33.48 9.65
N LYS A 262 -13.48 -32.40 10.36
CA LYS A 262 -14.20 -32.02 11.59
C LYS A 262 -15.66 -31.68 11.27
N ALA A 263 -15.92 -30.88 10.22
CA ALA A 263 -17.29 -30.55 9.81
C ALA A 263 -18.06 -31.79 9.33
N TYR A 264 -17.42 -32.73 8.64
CA TYR A 264 -17.98 -34.00 8.23
C TYR A 264 -18.42 -34.86 9.43
N LYS A 265 -17.51 -35.03 10.42
CA LYS A 265 -17.78 -35.80 11.66
C LYS A 265 -18.96 -35.21 12.45
N HIS A 266 -19.16 -33.91 12.41
CA HIS A 266 -20.29 -33.25 13.08
C HIS A 266 -21.56 -33.16 12.23
N GLY A 267 -21.59 -33.75 11.04
CA GLY A 267 -22.76 -33.69 10.14
C GLY A 267 -23.09 -32.31 9.61
N ALA A 268 -22.12 -31.38 9.68
CA ALA A 268 -22.33 -29.99 9.30
C ALA A 268 -22.18 -29.73 7.78
N LEU A 269 -21.77 -30.71 6.99
CA LEU A 269 -21.60 -30.56 5.54
C LEU A 269 -22.92 -30.89 4.80
N THR A 270 -23.33 -29.93 3.97
CA THR A 270 -24.54 -30.05 3.11
C THR A 270 -24.16 -29.92 1.64
N LYS A 271 -25.08 -30.25 0.73
CA LYS A 271 -24.91 -30.04 -0.73
C LYS A 271 -24.50 -28.58 -1.06
N GLY A 272 -25.02 -27.61 -0.33
CA GLY A 272 -24.68 -26.19 -0.49
C GLY A 272 -23.21 -25.85 -0.19
N ASN A 273 -22.51 -26.72 0.54
CA ASN A 273 -21.06 -26.53 0.81
C ASN A 273 -20.20 -26.97 -0.38
N ILE A 274 -20.72 -27.71 -1.35
CA ILE A 274 -19.96 -28.14 -2.54
C ILE A 274 -19.87 -26.99 -3.50
N ASN A 275 -18.68 -26.38 -3.56
CA ASN A 275 -18.40 -25.27 -4.47
C ASN A 275 -16.91 -25.20 -4.79
N LYS A 276 -16.51 -24.30 -5.71
CA LYS A 276 -15.12 -24.14 -6.14
C LYS A 276 -14.29 -23.22 -5.24
N LYS A 277 -14.87 -22.72 -4.11
CA LYS A 277 -14.20 -21.72 -3.25
C LYS A 277 -13.39 -22.40 -2.13
N GLY A 278 -12.17 -21.93 -1.92
CA GLY A 278 -11.30 -22.41 -0.85
C GLY A 278 -11.13 -23.93 -0.85
N TYR A 279 -11.25 -24.55 0.32
CA TYR A 279 -11.12 -26.00 0.50
C TYR A 279 -12.40 -26.76 0.17
N ASN A 280 -13.54 -26.09 0.04
CA ASN A 280 -14.79 -26.72 -0.38
C ASN A 280 -14.73 -27.34 -1.78
N LYS A 281 -13.72 -26.94 -2.60
CA LYS A 281 -13.40 -27.57 -3.88
C LYS A 281 -13.09 -29.07 -3.78
N PHE A 282 -12.71 -29.56 -2.61
CA PHE A 282 -12.44 -30.98 -2.33
C PHE A 282 -13.67 -31.77 -1.95
N LEU A 283 -14.82 -31.13 -1.77
CA LEU A 283 -16.08 -31.83 -1.48
C LEU A 283 -16.70 -32.38 -2.75
N SER A 284 -17.25 -33.58 -2.66
CA SER A 284 -18.05 -34.26 -3.69
C SER A 284 -19.25 -34.95 -3.08
N MET A 285 -20.21 -35.33 -3.92
CA MET A 285 -21.28 -36.23 -3.50
C MET A 285 -20.76 -37.65 -3.43
N ASP A 286 -21.15 -38.37 -2.37
CA ASP A 286 -21.00 -39.80 -2.23
C ASP A 286 -22.41 -40.41 -2.25
N GLY A 287 -22.77 -40.98 -3.40
CA GLY A 287 -24.16 -41.32 -3.68
C GLY A 287 -25.08 -40.11 -3.80
N GLU A 288 -26.37 -40.28 -3.55
CA GLU A 288 -27.37 -39.22 -3.74
C GLU A 288 -27.49 -38.25 -2.52
N VAL A 289 -27.01 -38.66 -1.36
CA VAL A 289 -27.36 -37.99 -0.08
C VAL A 289 -26.16 -37.49 0.72
N LYS A 290 -25.01 -38.14 0.63
CA LYS A 290 -23.86 -37.83 1.48
C LYS A 290 -22.84 -36.94 0.78
N VAL A 291 -22.28 -35.94 1.52
CA VAL A 291 -21.16 -35.15 1.09
C VAL A 291 -19.87 -35.76 1.65
N ALA A 292 -18.89 -36.04 0.79
CA ALA A 292 -17.62 -36.63 1.18
C ALA A 292 -16.44 -35.78 0.72
N ILE A 293 -15.27 -36.01 1.32
CA ILE A 293 -14.01 -35.40 0.90
C ILE A 293 -13.43 -36.27 -0.21
N ASN A 294 -13.21 -35.69 -1.39
CA ASN A 294 -12.60 -36.36 -2.52
C ASN A 294 -11.08 -36.25 -2.43
N TYR A 295 -10.43 -37.29 -1.94
CA TYR A 295 -8.97 -37.32 -1.76
C TYR A 295 -8.18 -37.38 -3.08
N ASP A 296 -8.80 -37.85 -4.20
CA ASP A 296 -8.16 -37.78 -5.52
C ASP A 296 -7.96 -36.31 -5.95
N ARG A 297 -8.98 -35.46 -5.72
CA ARG A 297 -8.85 -34.02 -5.96
C ARG A 297 -7.79 -33.38 -5.04
N VAL A 298 -7.64 -33.87 -3.81
CA VAL A 298 -6.59 -33.41 -2.89
C VAL A 298 -5.21 -33.78 -3.43
N ALA A 299 -5.05 -35.03 -3.91
CA ALA A 299 -3.80 -35.52 -4.50
C ALA A 299 -3.47 -34.74 -5.79
N ASP A 300 -4.45 -34.48 -6.65
CA ASP A 300 -4.24 -33.67 -7.87
C ASP A 300 -3.85 -32.22 -7.53
N ASP A 301 -4.47 -31.62 -6.52
CA ASP A 301 -4.10 -30.26 -6.07
C ASP A 301 -2.68 -30.21 -5.52
N SER A 302 -2.20 -31.27 -4.86
CA SER A 302 -0.87 -31.36 -4.28
C SER A 302 0.25 -31.34 -5.33
N LYS A 303 -0.03 -31.75 -6.57
CA LYS A 303 0.93 -31.69 -7.68
C LYS A 303 1.39 -30.25 -8.00
N TRP A 304 0.62 -29.25 -7.56
CA TRP A 304 0.87 -27.84 -7.78
C TRP A 304 1.60 -27.14 -6.64
N ASP A 305 1.92 -27.87 -5.56
CA ASP A 305 2.61 -27.28 -4.42
C ASP A 305 3.97 -26.74 -4.80
N GLY A 306 4.27 -25.56 -4.29
CA GLY A 306 5.53 -24.88 -4.54
C GLY A 306 5.59 -24.12 -5.87
N LEU A 307 4.65 -24.37 -6.81
CA LEU A 307 4.64 -23.74 -8.12
C LEU A 307 3.99 -22.35 -8.07
N LYS A 308 4.61 -21.39 -8.76
CA LYS A 308 4.07 -20.05 -9.00
C LYS A 308 4.39 -19.61 -10.42
N GLY A 309 3.40 -19.08 -11.12
CA GLY A 309 3.57 -18.58 -12.48
C GLY A 309 3.60 -17.05 -12.56
N TYR A 310 4.29 -16.58 -13.58
CA TYR A 310 4.38 -15.17 -13.96
C TYR A 310 4.21 -15.07 -15.48
N LEU A 311 3.38 -14.14 -15.92
CA LEU A 311 3.18 -13.85 -17.33
C LEU A 311 3.82 -12.50 -17.65
N THR A 312 4.58 -12.43 -18.73
CA THR A 312 5.26 -11.20 -19.16
C THR A 312 5.35 -11.11 -20.69
N ASN A 313 5.41 -9.89 -21.21
CA ASN A 313 5.76 -9.57 -22.59
C ASN A 313 7.10 -8.80 -22.67
N THR A 314 7.89 -8.83 -21.60
CA THR A 314 9.25 -8.25 -21.59
C THR A 314 10.28 -9.24 -22.11
N ASP A 315 11.39 -8.74 -22.63
CA ASP A 315 12.54 -9.54 -23.09
C ASP A 315 13.65 -9.63 -22.04
N ILE A 316 13.41 -9.11 -20.82
CA ILE A 316 14.41 -9.12 -19.74
C ILE A 316 14.67 -10.55 -19.22
N PRO A 317 15.85 -10.82 -18.64
CA PRO A 317 16.19 -12.13 -18.08
C PRO A 317 15.17 -12.65 -17.08
N ILE A 318 15.02 -13.96 -17.00
CA ILE A 318 14.06 -14.64 -16.10
C ILE A 318 14.23 -14.19 -14.65
N GLN A 319 15.49 -14.06 -14.20
CA GLN A 319 15.81 -13.61 -12.83
C GLN A 319 15.31 -12.18 -12.55
N ASP A 320 15.37 -11.31 -13.55
CA ASP A 320 14.92 -9.92 -13.43
C ASP A 320 13.39 -9.84 -13.39
N VAL A 321 12.68 -10.69 -14.16
CA VAL A 321 11.21 -10.81 -14.06
C VAL A 321 10.81 -11.27 -12.66
N TYR A 322 11.50 -12.28 -12.13
CA TYR A 322 11.26 -12.80 -10.80
C TYR A 322 11.51 -11.72 -9.72
N ALA A 323 12.66 -11.04 -9.80
CA ALA A 323 13.01 -9.97 -8.88
C ALA A 323 12.01 -8.79 -8.95
N ALA A 324 11.62 -8.38 -10.16
CA ALA A 324 10.62 -7.33 -10.36
C ALA A 324 9.27 -7.70 -9.75
N TYR A 325 8.79 -8.93 -9.98
CA TYR A 325 7.52 -9.37 -9.37
C TYR A 325 7.63 -9.47 -7.85
N HIS A 326 8.74 -9.95 -7.32
CA HIS A 326 8.94 -10.00 -5.87
C HIS A 326 8.89 -8.61 -5.22
N ASN A 327 9.25 -7.55 -5.94
CA ASN A 327 9.13 -6.18 -5.48
C ASN A 327 7.68 -5.68 -5.38
N LEU A 328 6.68 -6.46 -5.80
CA LEU A 328 5.26 -6.13 -5.58
C LEU A 328 4.92 -5.97 -4.09
N TRP A 329 5.67 -6.61 -3.17
CA TRP A 329 5.52 -6.39 -1.74
C TRP A 329 5.68 -4.91 -1.32
N HIS A 330 6.28 -4.07 -2.16
CA HIS A 330 6.42 -2.64 -1.88
C HIS A 330 5.06 -1.93 -1.80
N VAL A 331 4.12 -2.25 -2.69
CA VAL A 331 2.77 -1.67 -2.64
C VAL A 331 1.97 -2.24 -1.46
N GLU A 332 2.09 -3.55 -1.20
CA GLU A 332 1.47 -4.16 -0.02
C GLU A 332 1.98 -3.53 1.29
N ARG A 333 3.28 -3.25 1.36
CA ARG A 333 3.90 -2.57 2.49
C ARG A 333 3.44 -1.12 2.61
N ALA A 334 3.28 -0.41 1.49
CA ALA A 334 2.74 0.95 1.47
C ALA A 334 1.32 0.98 2.07
N PHE A 335 0.44 0.06 1.66
CA PHE A 335 -0.88 -0.07 2.29
C PHE A 335 -0.82 -0.44 3.77
N ARG A 336 0.11 -1.31 4.16
CA ARG A 336 0.30 -1.66 5.57
C ARG A 336 0.69 -0.45 6.40
N ILE A 337 1.62 0.37 5.91
CA ILE A 337 2.01 1.64 6.57
C ILE A 337 0.81 2.58 6.64
N ALA A 338 0.10 2.78 5.53
CA ALA A 338 -1.08 3.64 5.50
C ALA A 338 -2.15 3.20 6.51
N LYS A 339 -2.40 1.89 6.65
CA LYS A 339 -3.42 1.34 7.55
C LYS A 339 -3.00 1.31 9.03
N SER A 340 -1.72 1.03 9.33
CA SER A 340 -1.27 0.74 10.70
C SER A 340 -0.42 1.83 11.34
N LYS A 341 0.16 2.74 10.55
CA LYS A 341 1.04 3.82 11.04
C LYS A 341 0.46 5.20 10.79
N ILE A 342 -0.20 5.37 9.67
CA ILE A 342 -0.87 6.62 9.29
C ILE A 342 -2.35 6.57 9.74
N GLU A 343 -2.86 5.38 10.04
CA GLU A 343 -4.26 5.14 10.44
C GLU A 343 -5.26 5.74 9.45
N ILE A 344 -5.08 5.47 8.14
CA ILE A 344 -6.04 5.88 7.12
C ILE A 344 -7.46 5.35 7.41
N ARG A 345 -7.55 4.31 8.23
CA ARG A 345 -8.78 3.71 8.76
C ARG A 345 -8.67 3.45 10.29
N PRO A 346 -9.78 3.40 11.04
CA PRO A 346 -11.17 3.56 10.58
C PRO A 346 -11.42 4.98 10.05
N MET A 347 -12.31 5.08 9.04
CA MET A 347 -12.62 6.34 8.40
C MET A 347 -13.92 6.92 8.98
N PHE A 348 -13.82 8.08 9.60
CA PHE A 348 -14.94 8.77 10.26
C PHE A 348 -15.49 9.93 9.43
N HIS A 349 -15.21 9.96 8.13
CA HIS A 349 -15.71 10.96 7.20
C HIS A 349 -16.82 10.37 6.34
N PHE A 350 -17.93 11.11 6.17
CA PHE A 350 -19.14 10.61 5.51
C PHE A 350 -19.47 11.33 4.20
N THR A 351 -18.85 12.48 3.94
CA THR A 351 -19.01 13.17 2.65
C THR A 351 -17.84 12.85 1.72
N ARG A 352 -18.11 12.71 0.43
CA ARG A 352 -17.10 12.41 -0.59
C ARG A 352 -15.91 13.37 -0.51
N LYS A 353 -16.14 14.67 -0.43
CA LYS A 353 -15.07 15.69 -0.31
C LYS A 353 -14.14 15.44 0.88
N ARG A 354 -14.71 15.14 2.05
CA ARG A 354 -13.90 14.86 3.25
C ARG A 354 -13.17 13.53 3.20
N ILE A 355 -13.75 12.52 2.54
CA ILE A 355 -13.09 11.23 2.28
C ILE A 355 -11.88 11.47 1.39
N GLU A 356 -12.04 12.15 0.27
CA GLU A 356 -10.98 12.49 -0.68
C GLU A 356 -9.88 13.33 -0.02
N ALA A 357 -10.26 14.36 0.73
CA ALA A 357 -9.32 15.19 1.50
C ALA A 357 -8.50 14.38 2.53
N HIS A 358 -9.16 13.47 3.26
CA HIS A 358 -8.48 12.60 4.21
C HIS A 358 -7.48 11.67 3.52
N ILE A 359 -7.86 11.08 2.41
CA ILE A 359 -6.98 10.20 1.62
C ILE A 359 -5.80 11.00 1.06
N CYS A 360 -6.02 12.20 0.55
CA CYS A 360 -4.96 13.10 0.09
C CYS A 360 -3.92 13.39 1.19
N ILE A 361 -4.37 13.74 2.39
CA ILE A 361 -3.49 13.95 3.55
C ILE A 361 -2.71 12.67 3.89
N CYS A 362 -3.37 11.50 3.89
CA CYS A 362 -2.72 10.23 4.17
C CYS A 362 -1.72 9.82 3.07
N PHE A 363 -1.99 10.14 1.81
CA PHE A 363 -1.07 9.91 0.70
C PHE A 363 0.22 10.72 0.87
N VAL A 364 0.11 12.01 1.19
CA VAL A 364 1.27 12.85 1.45
C VAL A 364 2.03 12.38 2.69
N ALA A 365 1.31 12.00 3.76
CA ALA A 365 1.93 11.42 4.94
C ALA A 365 2.70 10.12 4.61
N LEU A 366 2.16 9.26 3.75
CA LEU A 366 2.86 8.07 3.28
C LEU A 366 4.13 8.43 2.50
N LYS A 367 4.07 9.46 1.66
CA LYS A 367 5.25 9.93 0.92
C LYS A 367 6.34 10.46 1.84
N VAL A 368 5.97 11.25 2.85
CA VAL A 368 6.90 11.76 3.87
C VAL A 368 7.50 10.62 4.69
N TYR A 369 6.68 9.63 5.10
CA TYR A 369 7.17 8.44 5.79
C TYR A 369 8.22 7.69 4.96
N LYS A 370 7.97 7.50 3.67
CA LYS A 370 8.89 6.80 2.76
C LYS A 370 10.19 7.58 2.52
N GLU A 371 10.13 8.90 2.44
CA GLU A 371 11.33 9.73 2.30
C GLU A 371 12.16 9.69 3.59
N LEU A 372 11.54 9.80 4.75
CA LEU A 372 12.25 9.67 6.03
C LEU A 372 12.90 8.28 6.17
N GLU A 373 12.21 7.21 5.74
CA GLU A 373 12.78 5.85 5.70
C GLU A 373 14.04 5.80 4.80
N ARG A 374 13.99 6.45 3.64
CA ARG A 374 15.14 6.54 2.73
C ARG A 374 16.30 7.33 3.36
N MET A 375 15.99 8.46 3.96
CA MET A 375 17.01 9.29 4.64
C MET A 375 17.73 8.50 5.72
N LEU A 376 17.00 7.75 6.55
CA LEU A 376 17.58 6.88 7.58
C LEU A 376 18.51 5.82 6.98
N LYS A 377 18.12 5.24 5.86
CA LYS A 377 18.92 4.22 5.16
C LYS A 377 20.21 4.85 4.59
N VAL A 378 20.11 5.99 3.95
CA VAL A 378 21.26 6.70 3.34
C VAL A 378 22.24 7.20 4.42
N SER A 379 21.73 7.66 5.56
CA SER A 379 22.54 8.08 6.71
C SER A 379 23.01 6.91 7.60
N GLU A 380 22.80 5.67 7.17
CA GLU A 380 23.15 4.43 7.89
C GLU A 380 22.62 4.36 9.34
N ILE A 381 21.52 5.08 9.60
CA ILE A 381 20.86 5.07 10.90
C ILE A 381 19.98 3.83 11.03
N LYS A 382 20.42 2.84 11.78
CA LYS A 382 19.72 1.55 12.01
C LYS A 382 18.52 1.72 12.95
N MET A 383 17.58 2.60 12.59
CA MET A 383 16.32 2.83 13.31
C MET A 383 15.15 2.81 12.34
N SER A 384 13.99 2.32 12.81
CA SER A 384 12.74 2.48 12.04
C SER A 384 12.22 3.92 12.17
N VAL A 385 11.40 4.34 11.20
CA VAL A 385 10.73 5.66 11.23
C VAL A 385 9.94 5.82 12.53
N ASP A 386 9.22 4.79 12.97
CA ASP A 386 8.44 4.83 14.22
C ASP A 386 9.32 5.11 15.45
N LYS A 387 10.50 4.47 15.52
CA LYS A 387 11.46 4.72 16.61
C LYS A 387 12.02 6.12 16.56
N VAL A 388 12.29 6.63 15.36
CA VAL A 388 12.76 8.01 15.18
C VAL A 388 11.70 9.01 15.64
N LEU A 389 10.44 8.82 15.21
CA LEU A 389 9.34 9.70 15.63
C LEU A 389 9.08 9.61 17.14
N ALA A 390 9.12 8.39 17.71
CA ALA A 390 8.97 8.22 19.16
C ALA A 390 10.09 8.93 19.94
N LEU A 391 11.32 8.88 19.46
CA LEU A 391 12.45 9.58 20.08
C LEU A 391 12.35 11.10 19.86
N ALA A 392 11.94 11.53 18.67
CA ALA A 392 11.74 12.94 18.33
C ALA A 392 10.68 13.62 19.22
N LYS A 393 9.64 12.91 19.65
CA LYS A 393 8.64 13.41 20.60
C LYS A 393 9.24 13.89 21.93
N THR A 394 10.45 13.47 22.26
CA THR A 394 11.16 13.88 23.48
C THR A 394 12.15 15.04 23.26
N ILE A 395 12.26 15.57 22.04
CA ILE A 395 13.03 16.77 21.75
C ILE A 395 12.19 17.99 22.08
N THR A 396 12.76 18.87 22.88
CA THR A 396 12.10 20.06 23.42
C THR A 396 12.73 21.31 22.87
N THR A 397 11.92 22.29 22.49
CA THR A 397 12.35 23.63 22.14
C THR A 397 11.90 24.60 23.24
N ILE A 398 12.83 25.38 23.78
CA ILE A 398 12.57 26.38 24.80
C ILE A 398 12.52 27.75 24.12
N GLN A 399 11.50 28.53 24.42
CA GLN A 399 11.37 29.91 23.99
C GLN A 399 11.50 30.84 25.20
N ILE A 400 12.41 31.79 25.10
CA ILE A 400 12.69 32.78 26.16
C ILE A 400 12.46 34.16 25.57
N LYS A 401 11.49 34.89 26.11
CA LYS A 401 11.29 36.30 25.77
C LYS A 401 12.19 37.15 26.65
N LEU A 402 13.07 37.91 26.03
CA LEU A 402 13.98 38.79 26.76
C LEU A 402 13.24 40.04 27.26
N PRO A 403 13.46 40.48 28.53
CA PRO A 403 12.69 41.55 29.13
C PRO A 403 12.91 42.91 28.48
N LEU A 404 14.12 43.18 27.99
CA LEU A 404 14.53 44.50 27.52
C LEU A 404 14.08 44.82 26.10
N ASN A 405 14.21 43.90 25.16
CA ASN A 405 13.94 44.11 23.73
C ASN A 405 12.72 43.33 23.20
N LYS A 406 12.05 42.56 24.06
CA LYS A 406 10.95 41.67 23.69
C LYS A 406 11.28 40.58 22.63
N GLU A 407 12.58 40.44 22.28
CA GLU A 407 13.02 39.38 21.37
C GLU A 407 12.76 38.02 21.98
N VAL A 408 12.36 37.05 21.11
CA VAL A 408 12.15 35.66 21.50
C VAL A 408 13.38 34.85 21.10
N TYR A 409 14.15 34.43 22.07
CA TYR A 409 15.24 33.48 21.87
C TYR A 409 14.71 32.06 21.88
N THR A 410 15.01 31.27 20.87
CA THR A 410 14.54 29.92 20.71
C THR A 410 15.71 28.93 20.68
N GLN A 411 15.68 27.91 21.53
CA GLN A 411 16.74 26.91 21.63
C GLN A 411 16.17 25.49 21.66
N THR A 412 16.59 24.66 20.70
CA THR A 412 16.27 23.22 20.69
C THR A 412 17.23 22.45 21.59
N MET A 413 16.69 21.65 22.49
CA MET A 413 17.45 20.87 23.48
C MET A 413 17.64 19.43 23.00
N LEU A 414 18.87 19.13 22.55
CA LEU A 414 19.28 17.78 22.16
C LEU A 414 20.02 17.09 23.31
N MET A 415 19.50 15.97 23.76
CA MET A 415 20.17 15.10 24.76
C MET A 415 21.02 14.04 24.03
N ALA A 416 21.92 13.36 24.76
CA ALA A 416 22.76 12.30 24.23
C ALA A 416 21.99 11.22 23.45
N ARG A 417 20.78 10.87 23.91
CA ARG A 417 19.89 9.93 23.21
C ARG A 417 19.46 10.38 21.82
N HIS A 418 19.45 11.69 21.55
CA HIS A 418 19.05 12.29 20.28
C HIS A 418 20.17 12.35 19.24
N GLN A 419 21.43 12.13 19.61
CA GLN A 419 22.59 12.30 18.73
C GLN A 419 22.51 11.48 17.44
N LYS A 420 21.90 10.26 17.49
CA LYS A 420 21.70 9.44 16.30
C LYS A 420 20.75 10.08 15.31
N ILE A 421 19.71 10.75 15.79
CA ILE A 421 18.73 11.45 14.94
C ILE A 421 19.29 12.78 14.48
N ALA A 422 20.08 13.46 15.32
CA ALA A 422 20.71 14.72 14.97
C ALA A 422 21.56 14.61 13.69
N LYS A 423 22.15 13.43 13.42
CA LYS A 423 22.91 13.14 12.19
C LYS A 423 22.09 13.15 10.90
N LEU A 424 20.75 13.18 10.96
CA LEU A 424 19.89 13.29 9.77
C LEU A 424 19.98 14.63 9.09
N PHE A 425 20.39 15.66 9.84
CA PHE A 425 20.48 17.04 9.40
C PHE A 425 21.79 17.64 9.94
N ASP A 426 22.22 18.71 9.32
CA ASP A 426 23.37 19.52 9.73
C ASP A 426 23.15 20.15 11.11
N GLU A 427 24.23 20.55 11.76
CA GLU A 427 24.17 21.19 13.09
C GLU A 427 23.33 22.48 13.08
N GLU A 428 23.40 23.25 12.01
CA GLU A 428 22.62 24.49 11.83
C GLU A 428 21.09 24.23 11.86
N PHE A 429 20.64 23.06 11.44
CA PHE A 429 19.22 22.71 11.46
C PHE A 429 18.64 22.68 12.88
N TRP A 430 19.44 22.27 13.87
CA TRP A 430 19.00 22.15 15.26
C TRP A 430 19.13 23.44 16.05
N VAL A 431 19.85 24.43 15.51
CA VAL A 431 19.92 25.75 16.07
C VAL A 431 18.79 26.57 15.48
N THR A 432 17.66 26.62 16.15
CA THR A 432 16.53 27.48 15.76
C THR A 432 16.91 28.94 16.01
N ARG A 433 16.81 29.77 14.99
CA ARG A 433 16.96 31.22 15.09
C ARG A 433 15.73 31.89 15.65
#